data_d93d5d53502d492271839feff96ac5b5
#
_entry.id   d93d5d53502d492271839feff96ac5b5
#
_cell.length_a   1.000
_cell.length_b   1.000
_cell.length_c   1.000
_cell.angle_alpha   90.00
_cell.angle_beta   90.00
_cell.angle_gamma   90.00
#
_symmetry.space_group_name_H-M   'P 1'
#
loop_
_entity.id
_entity.type
_entity.pdbx_description
1 polymer ?
#
loop_
_entity_poly.entity_id
_entity_poly.type
_entity_poly.pdbx_seq_one_letter_code
_entity_poly.pdbx_strand_id
1 'polypeptide(L)'
;MIEIIQNKNQVKEIMYRGGIYMEETRKIPIREVGTKDKEYPEKLCQYTGMPDKLYVRGTFPDPEKPTAAIVGARAATPYGRIQAFRYAKYLSEAGVQVISGMAYGIDTEAHRGALEGRGGTWAVLGNGPDICYPAGNRGLYQRILRTGGGIISEQTPGTKARNYFFPARNRIISGLADLVLIVEAREKS
;
A
#
# COMPACT_ATOMS: atom_id res chain seq x y z
N MET A 1 17.04 17.41 -0.25
CA MET A 1 17.25 18.67 -1.00
C MET A 1 15.86 19.15 -1.46
N ILE A 2 15.40 20.27 -0.96
CA ILE A 2 14.13 20.87 -1.36
C ILE A 2 14.43 21.69 -2.60
N GLU A 3 14.04 21.19 -3.78
CA GLU A 3 14.07 22.01 -5.00
C GLU A 3 12.99 23.08 -4.90
N ILE A 4 13.43 24.33 -4.76
CA ILE A 4 12.52 25.48 -4.80
C ILE A 4 12.09 25.65 -6.25
N ILE A 5 10.82 25.41 -6.55
CA ILE A 5 10.24 25.62 -7.87
C ILE A 5 10.23 27.13 -8.16
N GLN A 6 11.17 27.61 -8.96
CA GLN A 6 11.32 29.05 -9.28
C GLN A 6 10.61 29.47 -10.57
N ASN A 7 9.96 28.56 -11.32
CA ASN A 7 9.41 28.89 -12.65
C ASN A 7 7.98 28.36 -12.86
N LYS A 8 7.07 29.25 -13.32
CA LYS A 8 5.68 28.91 -13.67
C LYS A 8 5.57 27.80 -14.74
N ASN A 9 6.57 27.66 -15.60
CA ASN A 9 6.60 26.62 -16.63
C ASN A 9 6.89 25.24 -16.03
N GLN A 10 7.78 25.15 -15.02
CA GLN A 10 8.02 23.89 -14.29
C GLN A 10 6.77 23.42 -13.53
N VAL A 11 6.02 24.35 -12.93
CA VAL A 11 4.74 24.02 -12.27
C VAL A 11 3.72 23.47 -13.29
N LYS A 12 3.63 24.09 -14.47
CA LYS A 12 2.74 23.61 -15.56
C LYS A 12 3.16 22.22 -16.06
N GLU A 13 4.47 21.97 -16.20
CA GLU A 13 4.99 20.68 -16.63
C GLU A 13 4.74 19.58 -15.59
N ILE A 14 4.93 19.88 -14.30
CA ILE A 14 4.60 18.96 -13.20
C ILE A 14 3.10 18.67 -13.15
N MET A 15 2.25 19.69 -13.34
CA MET A 15 0.79 19.50 -13.40
C MET A 15 0.36 18.73 -14.63
N TYR A 16 0.98 18.97 -15.79
CA TYR A 16 0.70 18.25 -17.04
C TYR A 16 1.14 16.78 -16.93
N ARG A 17 2.34 16.51 -16.45
CA ARG A 17 2.81 15.15 -16.17
C ARG A 17 1.95 14.46 -15.11
N GLY A 18 1.56 15.16 -14.04
CA GLY A 18 0.61 14.66 -13.05
C GLY A 18 -0.73 14.25 -13.65
N GLY A 19 -1.25 15.03 -14.62
CA GLY A 19 -2.48 14.71 -15.38
C GLY A 19 -2.33 13.44 -16.22
N ILE A 20 -1.25 13.32 -16.97
CA ILE A 20 -0.94 12.12 -17.79
C ILE A 20 -0.81 10.88 -16.90
N TYR A 21 -0.10 10.98 -15.80
CA TYR A 21 0.08 9.86 -14.86
C TYR A 21 -1.22 9.42 -14.17
N MET A 22 -2.16 10.35 -13.95
CA MET A 22 -3.49 10.00 -13.43
C MET A 22 -4.31 9.23 -14.46
N GLU A 23 -4.17 9.53 -15.74
CA GLU A 23 -4.86 8.85 -16.81
C GLU A 23 -4.33 7.43 -17.04
N GLU A 24 -3.02 7.24 -16.97
CA GLU A 24 -2.37 5.92 -17.09
C GLU A 24 -2.81 4.96 -15.98
N THR A 25 -2.82 5.41 -14.72
CA THR A 25 -3.25 4.55 -13.62
C THR A 25 -4.74 4.24 -13.66
N ARG A 26 -5.58 5.11 -14.23
CA ARG A 26 -7.01 4.82 -14.44
C ARG A 26 -7.26 3.64 -15.39
N LYS A 27 -6.33 3.37 -16.31
CA LYS A 27 -6.40 2.24 -17.26
C LYS A 27 -6.08 0.88 -16.64
N ILE A 28 -5.47 0.83 -15.45
CA ILE A 28 -5.20 -0.43 -14.74
C ILE A 28 -6.54 -0.97 -14.23
N PRO A 29 -7.01 -2.13 -14.73
CA PRO A 29 -8.29 -2.68 -14.34
C PRO A 29 -8.25 -3.19 -12.89
N ILE A 30 -9.42 -3.22 -12.28
CA ILE A 30 -9.64 -3.93 -11.03
C ILE A 30 -10.14 -5.32 -11.37
N ARG A 31 -9.53 -6.35 -10.79
CA ARG A 31 -9.92 -7.74 -10.96
C ARG A 31 -10.47 -8.28 -9.65
N GLU A 32 -11.50 -9.09 -9.72
CA GLU A 32 -11.96 -9.95 -8.63
C GLU A 32 -11.18 -11.26 -8.72
N VAL A 33 -10.59 -11.70 -7.62
CA VAL A 33 -9.77 -12.92 -7.54
C VAL A 33 -10.25 -13.73 -6.35
N GLY A 34 -10.76 -14.91 -6.58
CA GLY A 34 -11.28 -15.83 -5.57
C GLY A 34 -10.29 -16.94 -5.22
N THR A 35 -10.58 -17.69 -4.15
CA THR A 35 -9.72 -18.77 -3.62
C THR A 35 -9.44 -19.90 -4.63
N LYS A 36 -10.23 -20.01 -5.71
CA LYS A 36 -10.02 -21.01 -6.78
C LYS A 36 -9.11 -20.49 -7.90
N ASP A 37 -8.81 -19.20 -7.91
CA ASP A 37 -7.97 -18.60 -8.94
C ASP A 37 -6.49 -18.76 -8.57
N LYS A 38 -5.65 -19.10 -9.57
CA LYS A 38 -4.21 -19.28 -9.38
C LYS A 38 -3.49 -18.03 -8.84
N GLU A 39 -4.08 -16.86 -9.04
CA GLU A 39 -3.54 -15.58 -8.55
C GLU A 39 -3.87 -15.32 -7.08
N TYR A 40 -4.81 -16.07 -6.48
CA TYR A 40 -5.16 -15.85 -5.08
C TYR A 40 -3.96 -16.19 -4.20
N PRO A 41 -3.54 -15.31 -3.26
CA PRO A 41 -2.37 -15.56 -2.43
C PRO A 41 -2.53 -16.80 -1.55
N GLU A 42 -1.76 -17.85 -1.81
CA GLU A 42 -1.81 -19.12 -1.08
C GLU A 42 -1.60 -18.96 0.42
N LYS A 43 -0.76 -17.98 0.83
CA LYS A 43 -0.56 -17.64 2.25
C LYS A 43 -1.87 -17.37 2.97
N LEU A 44 -2.86 -16.76 2.33
CA LEU A 44 -4.13 -16.47 2.96
C LEU A 44 -4.98 -17.74 3.17
N CYS A 45 -4.82 -18.74 2.34
CA CYS A 45 -5.54 -20.01 2.47
C CYS A 45 -5.14 -20.80 3.74
N GLN A 46 -4.01 -20.47 4.35
CA GLN A 46 -3.50 -21.14 5.55
C GLN A 46 -4.19 -20.67 6.85
N TYR A 47 -4.99 -19.62 6.80
CA TYR A 47 -5.62 -19.02 7.96
C TYR A 47 -7.14 -19.02 7.86
N THR A 48 -7.80 -19.33 8.97
CA THR A 48 -9.25 -19.21 9.06
C THR A 48 -9.72 -17.76 9.07
N GLY A 49 -10.90 -17.49 8.51
CA GLY A 49 -11.47 -16.14 8.50
C GLY A 49 -10.86 -15.19 7.47
N MET A 50 -10.04 -15.69 6.55
CA MET A 50 -9.59 -14.89 5.40
C MET A 50 -10.72 -14.77 4.37
N PRO A 51 -10.71 -13.74 3.51
CA PRO A 51 -11.77 -13.53 2.55
C PRO A 51 -11.75 -14.58 1.43
N ASP A 52 -12.92 -15.05 1.00
CA ASP A 52 -13.03 -15.98 -0.13
C ASP A 52 -12.65 -15.34 -1.47
N LYS A 53 -12.65 -14.00 -1.51
CA LYS A 53 -12.27 -13.23 -2.69
C LYS A 53 -11.67 -11.88 -2.32
N LEU A 54 -10.82 -11.40 -3.19
CA LEU A 54 -10.15 -10.10 -3.12
C LEU A 54 -10.37 -9.32 -4.42
N TYR A 55 -10.38 -8.02 -4.31
CA TYR A 55 -10.35 -7.10 -5.43
C TYR A 55 -8.96 -6.49 -5.51
N VAL A 56 -8.28 -6.66 -6.64
CA VAL A 56 -6.92 -6.18 -6.85
C VAL A 56 -6.84 -5.22 -8.03
N ARG A 57 -6.14 -4.12 -7.83
CA ARG A 57 -5.72 -3.19 -8.86
C ARG A 57 -4.21 -3.19 -8.93
N GLY A 58 -3.64 -3.53 -10.09
CA GLY A 58 -2.21 -3.83 -10.22
C GLY A 58 -1.93 -5.30 -9.99
N THR A 59 -0.94 -5.64 -9.16
CA THR A 59 -0.48 -7.01 -8.92
C THR A 59 -0.69 -7.46 -7.48
N PHE A 60 -0.57 -8.75 -7.22
CA PHE A 60 -0.26 -9.29 -5.90
C PHE A 60 1.26 -9.31 -5.68
N PRO A 61 1.74 -9.42 -4.42
CA PRO A 61 3.14 -9.74 -4.14
C PRO A 61 3.55 -11.03 -4.85
N ASP A 62 4.79 -11.08 -5.31
CA ASP A 62 5.41 -12.28 -5.88
C ASP A 62 5.55 -13.35 -4.78
N PRO A 63 4.95 -14.55 -4.90
CA PRO A 63 4.97 -15.57 -3.87
C PRO A 63 6.37 -16.12 -3.57
N GLU A 64 7.30 -16.00 -4.53
CA GLU A 64 8.68 -16.49 -4.39
C GLU A 64 9.59 -15.53 -3.63
N LYS A 65 9.09 -14.33 -3.28
CA LYS A 65 9.88 -13.31 -2.57
C LYS A 65 9.37 -13.11 -1.15
N PRO A 66 10.27 -12.84 -0.20
CA PRO A 66 9.87 -12.56 1.16
C PRO A 66 9.03 -11.28 1.24
N THR A 67 8.07 -11.27 2.17
CA THR A 67 7.14 -10.17 2.39
C THR A 67 7.22 -9.69 3.85
N ALA A 68 7.21 -8.38 4.05
CA ALA A 68 7.16 -7.77 5.37
C ALA A 68 6.00 -6.78 5.48
N ALA A 69 5.13 -6.97 6.45
CA ALA A 69 4.15 -5.96 6.83
C ALA A 69 4.80 -4.92 7.74
N ILE A 70 4.66 -3.63 7.41
CA ILE A 70 5.13 -2.53 8.26
C ILE A 70 3.92 -1.67 8.61
N VAL A 71 3.58 -1.64 9.89
CA VAL A 71 2.35 -1.01 10.40
C VAL A 71 2.62 -0.22 11.67
N GLY A 72 1.70 0.65 12.04
CA GLY A 72 1.78 1.38 13.31
C GLY A 72 0.83 2.56 13.43
N ALA A 73 1.18 3.49 14.31
CA ALA A 73 0.35 4.62 14.68
C ALA A 73 0.05 5.55 13.48
N ARG A 74 -1.23 5.98 13.37
CA ARG A 74 -1.64 7.01 12.40
C ARG A 74 -1.07 8.38 12.74
N ALA A 75 -1.04 8.72 14.03
CA ALA A 75 -0.42 9.94 14.58
C ALA A 75 0.99 9.60 15.09
N ALA A 76 1.85 9.13 14.17
CA ALA A 76 3.22 8.74 14.49
C ALA A 76 4.10 9.96 14.84
N THR A 77 5.05 9.73 15.75
CA THR A 77 6.09 10.70 16.08
C THR A 77 7.02 10.93 14.87
N PRO A 78 7.77 12.05 14.83
CA PRO A 78 8.81 12.25 13.80
C PRO A 78 9.80 11.09 13.77
N TYR A 79 10.20 10.56 14.92
CA TYR A 79 11.09 9.41 15.03
C TYR A 79 10.47 8.16 14.41
N GLY A 80 9.23 7.81 14.77
CA GLY A 80 8.53 6.66 14.22
C GLY A 80 8.41 6.73 12.70
N ARG A 81 8.11 7.91 12.14
CA ARG A 81 8.04 8.13 10.68
C ARG A 81 9.39 7.87 10.00
N ILE A 82 10.48 8.40 10.56
CA ILE A 82 11.83 8.20 10.03
C ILE A 82 12.19 6.71 10.08
N GLN A 83 11.89 6.01 11.18
CA GLN A 83 12.20 4.59 11.29
C GLN A 83 11.37 3.75 10.31
N ALA A 84 10.07 4.01 10.17
CA ALA A 84 9.22 3.32 9.21
C ALA A 84 9.75 3.46 7.77
N PHE A 85 10.12 4.66 7.37
CA PHE A 85 10.71 4.92 6.07
C PHE A 85 12.03 4.14 5.89
N ARG A 86 12.93 4.22 6.87
CA ARG A 86 14.26 3.57 6.81
C ARG A 86 14.15 2.05 6.74
N TYR A 87 13.36 1.44 7.62
CA TYR A 87 13.17 -0.01 7.61
C TYR A 87 12.55 -0.49 6.30
N ALA A 88 11.50 0.20 5.83
CA ALA A 88 10.88 -0.14 4.56
C ALA A 88 11.85 -0.03 3.38
N LYS A 89 12.69 1.02 3.36
CA LYS A 89 13.71 1.21 2.34
C LYS A 89 14.74 0.08 2.36
N TYR A 90 15.33 -0.23 3.53
CA TYR A 90 16.35 -1.27 3.65
C TYR A 90 15.81 -2.65 3.28
N LEU A 91 14.60 -3.00 3.75
CA LEU A 91 13.95 -4.24 3.37
C LEU A 91 13.72 -4.33 1.86
N SER A 92 13.20 -3.25 1.26
CA SER A 92 12.96 -3.20 -0.18
C SER A 92 14.26 -3.22 -1.00
N GLU A 93 15.34 -2.59 -0.54
CA GLU A 93 16.67 -2.68 -1.16
C GLU A 93 17.23 -4.12 -1.13
N ALA A 94 16.90 -4.87 -0.07
CA ALA A 94 17.22 -6.30 0.06
C ALA A 94 16.28 -7.22 -0.75
N GLY A 95 15.33 -6.68 -1.51
CA GLY A 95 14.39 -7.44 -2.32
C GLY A 95 13.14 -7.91 -1.58
N VAL A 96 12.97 -7.53 -0.31
CA VAL A 96 11.76 -7.84 0.47
C VAL A 96 10.60 -6.96 0.02
N GLN A 97 9.46 -7.55 -0.21
CA GLN A 97 8.22 -6.89 -0.60
C GLN A 97 7.53 -6.30 0.64
N VAL A 98 7.16 -5.01 0.59
CA VAL A 98 6.57 -4.33 1.75
C VAL A 98 5.06 -4.23 1.60
N ILE A 99 4.33 -4.68 2.62
CA ILE A 99 2.87 -4.62 2.69
C ILE A 99 2.46 -3.67 3.80
N SER A 100 1.50 -2.79 3.54
CA SER A 100 0.96 -1.89 4.56
C SER A 100 -0.48 -1.47 4.24
N GLY A 101 -1.07 -0.62 5.08
CA GLY A 101 -2.50 -0.30 5.02
C GLY A 101 -2.86 1.05 4.42
N MET A 102 -1.94 1.81 3.87
CA MET A 102 -2.17 3.13 3.29
C MET A 102 -2.65 4.20 4.31
N ALA A 103 -2.72 3.90 5.60
CA ALA A 103 -3.10 4.90 6.62
C ALA A 103 -2.08 6.03 6.73
N TYR A 104 -2.46 7.15 7.34
CA TYR A 104 -1.48 8.17 7.71
C TYR A 104 -0.45 7.62 8.70
N GLY A 105 0.68 8.31 8.86
CA GLY A 105 1.73 7.94 9.81
C GLY A 105 2.61 6.82 9.30
N ILE A 106 2.74 5.75 10.05
CA ILE A 106 3.69 4.65 9.78
C ILE A 106 3.44 4.01 8.42
N ASP A 107 2.19 3.68 8.07
CA ASP A 107 1.86 3.02 6.80
C ASP A 107 2.29 3.87 5.59
N THR A 108 2.04 5.19 5.66
CA THR A 108 2.45 6.13 4.61
C THR A 108 3.97 6.11 4.41
N GLU A 109 4.74 6.17 5.50
CA GLU A 109 6.20 6.21 5.43
C GLU A 109 6.79 4.85 5.04
N ALA A 110 6.14 3.75 5.43
CA ALA A 110 6.49 2.40 4.98
C ALA A 110 6.40 2.29 3.45
N HIS A 111 5.27 2.70 2.86
CA HIS A 111 5.13 2.70 1.40
C HIS A 111 6.15 3.63 0.71
N ARG A 112 6.38 4.82 1.26
CA ARG A 112 7.36 5.77 0.72
C ARG A 112 8.77 5.18 0.72
N GLY A 113 9.20 4.60 1.83
CA GLY A 113 10.50 3.97 1.95
C GLY A 113 10.68 2.80 1.00
N ALA A 114 9.67 1.92 0.91
CA ALA A 114 9.69 0.77 0.01
C ALA A 114 9.82 1.17 -1.48
N LEU A 115 9.22 2.29 -1.86
CA LEU A 115 9.31 2.83 -3.23
C LEU A 115 10.69 3.40 -3.60
N GLU A 116 11.61 3.54 -2.64
CA GLU A 116 13.01 3.90 -2.89
C GLU A 116 13.90 2.67 -3.12
N GLY A 117 13.39 1.47 -2.84
CA GLY A 117 14.09 0.19 -3.07
C GLY A 117 13.58 -0.56 -4.30
N ARG A 118 13.92 -1.85 -4.40
CA ARG A 118 13.62 -2.73 -5.54
C ARG A 118 12.54 -3.79 -5.23
N GLY A 119 12.20 -4.00 -3.97
CA GLY A 119 11.26 -5.03 -3.53
C GLY A 119 9.80 -4.74 -3.88
N GLY A 120 9.46 -3.47 -4.07
CA GLY A 120 8.08 -3.05 -4.32
C GLY A 120 7.21 -2.94 -3.07
N THR A 121 5.98 -2.45 -3.25
CA THR A 121 5.04 -2.33 -2.14
C THR A 121 3.58 -2.50 -2.54
N TRP A 122 2.78 -3.05 -1.63
CA TRP A 122 1.36 -3.35 -1.82
C TRP A 122 0.54 -2.76 -0.68
N ALA A 123 -0.52 -2.07 -1.04
CA ALA A 123 -1.43 -1.49 -0.08
C ALA A 123 -2.70 -2.34 0.05
N VAL A 124 -3.01 -2.78 1.25
CA VAL A 124 -4.31 -3.41 1.54
C VAL A 124 -5.24 -2.33 2.08
N LEU A 125 -6.42 -2.16 1.49
CA LEU A 125 -7.37 -1.11 1.86
C LEU A 125 -8.56 -1.68 2.65
N GLY A 126 -9.15 -0.84 3.51
CA GLY A 126 -10.42 -1.15 4.18
C GLY A 126 -11.66 -0.65 3.41
N ASN A 127 -11.48 -0.14 2.19
CA ASN A 127 -12.51 0.36 1.28
C ASN A 127 -12.26 -0.19 -0.12
N GLY A 128 -13.15 0.06 -1.07
CA GLY A 128 -12.97 -0.40 -2.44
C GLY A 128 -11.63 0.04 -3.04
N PRO A 129 -10.98 -0.82 -3.86
CA PRO A 129 -9.64 -0.56 -4.36
C PRO A 129 -9.55 0.61 -5.36
N ASP A 130 -10.67 1.12 -5.82
CA ASP A 130 -10.80 2.30 -6.70
C ASP A 130 -10.78 3.64 -5.93
N ILE A 131 -10.98 3.60 -4.62
CA ILE A 131 -11.06 4.79 -3.77
C ILE A 131 -9.78 4.91 -2.93
N CYS A 132 -9.00 5.94 -3.17
CA CYS A 132 -7.85 6.24 -2.30
C CYS A 132 -8.31 6.84 -0.98
N TYR A 133 -8.09 6.12 0.12
CA TYR A 133 -8.32 6.61 1.47
C TYR A 133 -7.09 6.35 2.35
N PRO A 134 -6.58 7.38 3.06
CA PRO A 134 -7.02 8.76 3.04
C PRO A 134 -6.67 9.47 1.71
N ALA A 135 -7.48 10.49 1.34
CA ALA A 135 -7.33 11.19 0.06
C ALA A 135 -5.97 11.89 -0.11
N GLY A 136 -5.34 12.31 1.00
CA GLY A 136 -3.99 12.90 1.00
C GLY A 136 -2.89 11.95 0.48
N ASN A 137 -3.13 10.65 0.47
CA ASN A 137 -2.21 9.64 -0.04
C ASN A 137 -2.41 9.31 -1.53
N ARG A 138 -3.21 10.10 -2.29
CA ARG A 138 -3.49 9.83 -3.71
C ARG A 138 -2.23 9.73 -4.57
N GLY A 139 -1.25 10.60 -4.36
CA GLY A 139 0.03 10.55 -5.08
C GLY A 139 0.81 9.26 -4.80
N LEU A 140 0.81 8.81 -3.53
CA LEU A 140 1.43 7.56 -3.10
C LEU A 140 0.71 6.34 -3.71
N TYR A 141 -0.61 6.30 -3.65
CA TYR A 141 -1.45 5.29 -4.28
C TYR A 141 -1.12 5.11 -5.77
N GLN A 142 -1.00 6.22 -6.50
CA GLN A 142 -0.66 6.19 -7.92
C GLN A 142 0.78 5.74 -8.17
N ARG A 143 1.72 6.15 -7.31
CA ARG A 143 3.12 5.75 -7.40
C ARG A 143 3.26 4.24 -7.21
N ILE A 144 2.56 3.64 -6.25
CA ILE A 144 2.52 2.18 -6.05
C ILE A 144 2.12 1.46 -7.33
N LEU A 145 1.01 1.86 -7.95
CA LEU A 145 0.52 1.24 -9.18
C LEU A 145 1.49 1.39 -10.35
N ARG A 146 2.12 2.56 -10.50
CA ARG A 146 3.08 2.82 -11.60
C ARG A 146 4.38 2.04 -11.47
N THR A 147 4.77 1.70 -10.26
CA THR A 147 6.00 0.93 -10.00
C THR A 147 5.78 -0.59 -10.00
N GLY A 148 4.60 -1.05 -10.44
CA GLY A 148 4.30 -2.48 -10.53
C GLY A 148 3.76 -3.11 -9.25
N GLY A 149 3.51 -2.31 -8.21
CA GLY A 149 2.84 -2.76 -7.00
C GLY A 149 1.33 -2.96 -7.18
N GLY A 150 0.61 -3.09 -6.09
CA GLY A 150 -0.84 -3.32 -6.13
C GLY A 150 -1.61 -2.71 -4.97
N ILE A 151 -2.89 -2.54 -5.24
CA ILE A 151 -3.90 -2.11 -4.27
C ILE A 151 -4.88 -3.26 -4.10
N ILE A 152 -4.97 -3.78 -2.90
CA ILE A 152 -5.71 -5.00 -2.57
C ILE A 152 -6.84 -4.63 -1.60
N SER A 153 -8.01 -5.19 -1.77
CA SER A 153 -9.13 -5.01 -0.85
C SER A 153 -10.07 -6.21 -0.85
N GLU A 154 -10.66 -6.49 0.30
CA GLU A 154 -11.82 -7.38 0.43
C GLU A 154 -13.14 -6.69 0.00
N GLN A 155 -13.14 -5.36 -0.03
CA GLN A 155 -14.34 -4.58 -0.34
C GLN A 155 -14.51 -4.40 -1.85
N THR A 156 -15.74 -4.50 -2.33
CA THR A 156 -16.09 -4.26 -3.74
C THR A 156 -15.72 -2.84 -4.19
N PRO A 157 -15.37 -2.63 -5.46
CA PRO A 157 -15.20 -1.29 -6.01
C PRO A 157 -16.40 -0.38 -5.71
N GLY A 158 -16.14 0.89 -5.42
CA GLY A 158 -17.16 1.87 -5.01
C GLY A 158 -17.48 1.87 -3.51
N THR A 159 -17.02 0.88 -2.74
CA THR A 159 -17.27 0.82 -1.29
C THR A 159 -16.50 1.91 -0.57
N LYS A 160 -17.20 2.81 0.11
CA LYS A 160 -16.60 3.90 0.90
C LYS A 160 -15.97 3.36 2.18
N ALA A 161 -14.93 4.04 2.68
CA ALA A 161 -14.28 3.72 3.93
C ALA A 161 -15.24 3.81 5.13
N ARG A 162 -15.20 2.80 6.01
CA ARG A 162 -15.94 2.75 7.29
C ARG A 162 -15.01 2.28 8.39
N ASN A 163 -15.20 2.79 9.61
CA ASN A 163 -14.28 2.55 10.72
C ASN A 163 -14.05 1.07 11.04
N TYR A 164 -15.09 0.24 10.95
CA TYR A 164 -15.00 -1.19 11.25
C TYR A 164 -14.29 -2.01 10.17
N PHE A 165 -14.13 -1.49 8.96
CA PHE A 165 -13.38 -2.18 7.91
C PHE A 165 -11.86 -2.15 8.14
N PHE A 166 -11.34 -1.13 8.85
CA PHE A 166 -9.89 -1.03 9.04
C PHE A 166 -9.32 -2.12 9.96
N PRO A 167 -9.90 -2.44 11.14
CA PRO A 167 -9.46 -3.58 11.93
C PRO A 167 -9.62 -4.92 11.19
N ALA A 168 -10.75 -5.11 10.51
CA ALA A 168 -11.02 -6.34 9.75
C ALA A 168 -9.98 -6.57 8.66
N ARG A 169 -9.55 -5.51 7.95
CA ARG A 169 -8.53 -5.55 6.90
C ARG A 169 -7.16 -5.98 7.43
N ASN A 170 -6.80 -5.64 8.67
CA ASN A 170 -5.46 -5.90 9.19
C ASN A 170 -5.06 -7.39 9.15
N ARG A 171 -6.03 -8.31 9.26
CA ARG A 171 -5.78 -9.75 9.11
C ARG A 171 -5.21 -10.10 7.72
N ILE A 172 -5.61 -9.38 6.68
CA ILE A 172 -5.11 -9.57 5.32
C ILE A 172 -3.67 -9.07 5.21
N ILE A 173 -3.33 -7.93 5.84
CA ILE A 173 -1.96 -7.41 5.88
C ILE A 173 -1.04 -8.44 6.53
N SER A 174 -1.40 -8.95 7.72
CA SER A 174 -0.59 -9.94 8.43
C SER A 174 -0.55 -11.28 7.71
N GLY A 175 -1.67 -11.71 7.12
CA GLY A 175 -1.75 -12.99 6.39
C GLY A 175 -0.93 -13.02 5.09
N LEU A 176 -0.68 -11.87 4.46
CA LEU A 176 0.18 -11.76 3.29
C LEU A 176 1.68 -11.68 3.64
N ALA A 177 2.03 -11.48 4.90
CA ALA A 177 3.41 -11.19 5.32
C ALA A 177 4.09 -12.37 6.00
N ASP A 178 5.39 -12.54 5.75
CA ASP A 178 6.24 -13.47 6.48
C ASP A 178 6.70 -12.87 7.82
N LEU A 179 6.77 -11.54 7.89
CA LEU A 179 7.17 -10.76 9.07
C LEU A 179 6.23 -9.58 9.25
N VAL A 180 5.83 -9.31 10.49
CA VAL A 180 5.11 -8.08 10.86
C VAL A 180 5.99 -7.21 11.73
N LEU A 181 6.31 -6.01 11.25
CA LEU A 181 7.05 -4.98 11.98
C LEU A 181 6.09 -3.88 12.45
N ILE A 182 5.89 -3.79 13.76
CA ILE A 182 5.16 -2.70 14.40
C ILE A 182 6.18 -1.64 14.81
N VAL A 183 6.21 -0.51 14.09
CA VAL A 183 7.23 0.53 14.31
C VAL A 183 6.88 1.42 15.50
N GLU A 184 5.61 1.78 15.63
CA GLU A 184 5.11 2.59 16.73
C GLU A 184 3.65 2.23 16.99
N ALA A 185 3.32 1.93 18.25
CA ALA A 185 1.96 1.68 18.70
C ALA A 185 1.69 2.41 20.01
N ARG A 186 0.44 2.79 20.25
CA ARG A 186 0.01 3.26 21.57
C ARG A 186 -0.40 2.06 22.41
N GLU A 187 -0.31 2.19 23.74
CA GLU A 187 -0.66 1.14 24.70
C GLU A 187 -2.11 0.62 24.53
N LYS A 188 -3.00 1.44 23.98
CA LYS A 188 -4.41 1.11 23.69
C LYS A 188 -4.73 1.27 22.19
N SER A 189 -3.90 0.72 21.33
CA SER A 189 -4.13 0.69 19.88
C SER A 189 -4.90 -0.55 19.46
#